data_0b4453167bb0619c5f3f370cf8a1f1a7
#
_entry.id   0b4453167bb0619c5f3f370cf8a1f1a7
#
_cell.length_a   1.000
_cell.length_b   1.000
_cell.length_c   1.000
_cell.angle_alpha   90.00
_cell.angle_beta   90.00
_cell.angle_gamma   90.00
#
_symmetry.space_group_name_H-M   'P 1'
#
loop_
_entity.id
_entity.type
_entity.pdbx_description
1 polymer ?
#
loop_
_entity_poly.entity_id
_entity_poly.type
_entity_poly.pdbx_seq_one_letter_code
_entity_poly.pdbx_strand_id
1 'polypeptide(L)'
;MRRGLVTFAAGGLVSAVTAVVMPENPVFCGVLTFMGMATLLSVPVKSLLRRIPPQLGLALSIALFMLLRDVNDGFLGFEGVRIAAIPDGTDWFTAVLGFPPPGFHSSDYFPLLPWLFLFWTGVFLSRLRPERDDLLLRPIPLFTAMGRHSLLIYLAHQPLLYALMPAVVKLL
;
A
#
# COMPACT_ATOMS: atom_id res chain seq x y z
N MET A 1 -9.65 13.47 -4.39
CA MET A 1 -8.47 13.71 -5.24
C MET A 1 -7.33 14.40 -4.48
N ARG A 2 -7.53 15.58 -3.85
CA ARG A 2 -6.44 16.30 -3.16
C ARG A 2 -5.64 15.43 -2.16
N ARG A 3 -6.31 14.64 -1.32
CA ARG A 3 -5.62 13.75 -0.35
C ARG A 3 -4.78 12.69 -1.04
N GLY A 4 -5.29 12.05 -2.10
CA GLY A 4 -4.53 11.05 -2.86
C GLY A 4 -3.27 11.66 -3.50
N LEU A 5 -3.36 12.87 -4.08
CA LEU A 5 -2.20 13.58 -4.64
C LEU A 5 -1.16 13.93 -3.58
N VAL A 6 -1.59 14.41 -2.40
CA VAL A 6 -0.67 14.73 -1.31
C VAL A 6 0.05 13.47 -0.81
N THR A 7 -0.68 12.36 -0.62
CA THR A 7 -0.08 11.08 -0.20
C THR A 7 0.87 10.54 -1.25
N PHE A 8 0.50 10.62 -2.54
CA PHE A 8 1.36 10.21 -3.64
C PHE A 8 2.66 11.03 -3.72
N ALA A 9 2.53 12.36 -3.61
CA ALA A 9 3.69 13.27 -3.60
C ALA A 9 4.60 13.02 -2.40
N ALA A 10 4.02 12.75 -1.21
CA ALA A 10 4.78 12.38 -0.02
C ALA A 10 5.55 11.06 -0.24
N GLY A 11 4.93 10.05 -0.88
CA GLY A 11 5.59 8.81 -1.25
C GLY A 11 6.75 9.03 -2.22
N GLY A 12 6.55 9.85 -3.25
CA GLY A 12 7.61 10.24 -4.18
C GLY A 12 8.78 10.97 -3.50
N LEU A 13 8.47 11.84 -2.52
CA LEU A 13 9.49 12.51 -1.71
C LEU A 13 10.32 11.49 -0.90
N VAL A 14 9.67 10.51 -0.25
CA VAL A 14 10.36 9.44 0.48
C VAL A 14 11.27 8.66 -0.46
N SER A 15 10.78 8.27 -1.64
CA SER A 15 11.59 7.56 -2.64
C SER A 15 12.81 8.38 -3.08
N ALA A 16 12.65 9.67 -3.34
CA ALA A 16 13.74 10.55 -3.73
C ALA A 16 14.78 10.74 -2.59
N VAL A 17 14.32 10.95 -1.37
CA VAL A 17 15.20 11.11 -0.21
C VAL A 17 15.97 9.82 0.08
N THR A 18 15.32 8.67 0.08
CA THR A 18 15.98 7.38 0.35
C THR A 18 16.97 7.00 -0.74
N ALA A 19 16.69 7.31 -2.01
CA ALA A 19 17.63 7.09 -3.11
C ALA A 19 18.93 7.89 -2.96
N VAL A 20 18.88 9.07 -2.33
CA VAL A 20 20.05 9.92 -2.07
C VAL A 20 20.77 9.54 -0.76
N VAL A 21 20.00 9.32 0.31
CA VAL A 21 20.55 9.12 1.66
C VAL A 21 20.96 7.68 1.92
N MET A 22 20.26 6.72 1.28
CA MET A 22 20.44 5.27 1.47
C MET A 22 20.43 4.55 0.12
N PRO A 23 21.41 4.80 -0.76
CA PRO A 23 21.39 4.26 -2.13
C PRO A 23 21.43 2.73 -2.19
N GLU A 24 21.93 2.07 -1.14
CA GLU A 24 21.95 0.60 -1.04
C GLU A 24 20.57 0.00 -0.70
N ASN A 25 19.69 0.79 -0.09
CA ASN A 25 18.36 0.37 0.33
C ASN A 25 17.28 1.43 0.00
N PRO A 26 17.10 1.78 -1.27
CA PRO A 26 16.13 2.78 -1.66
C PRO A 26 14.70 2.27 -1.44
N VAL A 27 13.78 3.18 -1.18
CA VAL A 27 12.34 2.90 -1.19
C VAL A 27 11.81 3.21 -2.58
N PHE A 28 11.38 2.18 -3.28
CA PHE A 28 10.70 2.33 -4.57
C PHE A 28 9.29 1.74 -4.47
N CYS A 29 8.29 2.50 -4.87
CA CYS A 29 6.88 2.10 -4.74
C CYS A 29 6.49 1.71 -3.30
N GLY A 30 6.89 2.52 -2.31
CA GLY A 30 6.53 2.30 -0.91
C GLY A 30 5.03 2.46 -0.64
N VAL A 31 4.63 2.10 0.57
CA VAL A 31 3.22 2.11 1.00
C VAL A 31 2.51 3.46 0.77
N LEU A 32 3.20 4.60 0.94
CA LEU A 32 2.59 5.92 0.67
C LEU A 32 2.32 6.14 -0.81
N THR A 33 3.26 5.75 -1.68
CA THR A 33 3.10 5.83 -3.13
C THR A 33 1.92 4.96 -3.56
N PHE A 34 1.85 3.72 -3.05
CA PHE A 34 0.73 2.82 -3.29
C PHE A 34 -0.60 3.41 -2.83
N MET A 35 -0.71 3.90 -1.59
CA MET A 35 -1.95 4.49 -1.04
C MET A 35 -2.43 5.70 -1.85
N GLY A 36 -1.47 6.53 -2.29
CA GLY A 36 -1.75 7.64 -3.20
C GLY A 36 -2.33 7.16 -4.53
N MET A 37 -1.66 6.21 -5.20
CA MET A 37 -2.10 5.62 -6.46
C MET A 37 -3.46 4.92 -6.32
N ALA A 38 -3.65 4.07 -5.31
CA ALA A 38 -4.89 3.35 -5.08
C ALA A 38 -6.07 4.30 -4.88
N THR A 39 -5.86 5.40 -4.13
CA THR A 39 -6.87 6.44 -3.94
C THR A 39 -7.19 7.14 -5.26
N LEU A 40 -6.19 7.53 -6.05
CA LEU A 40 -6.37 8.23 -7.33
C LEU A 40 -7.05 7.34 -8.37
N LEU A 41 -6.64 6.08 -8.49
CA LEU A 41 -7.23 5.10 -9.40
C LEU A 41 -8.67 4.74 -9.02
N SER A 42 -9.00 4.76 -7.72
CA SER A 42 -10.37 4.49 -7.29
C SER A 42 -11.37 5.59 -7.68
N VAL A 43 -10.90 6.80 -8.00
CA VAL A 43 -11.80 7.91 -8.42
C VAL A 43 -12.50 7.62 -9.75
N PRO A 44 -11.80 7.31 -10.86
CA PRO A 44 -12.45 7.05 -12.14
C PRO A 44 -13.30 5.77 -12.12
N VAL A 45 -12.90 4.74 -11.34
CA VAL A 45 -13.64 3.48 -11.25
C VAL A 45 -14.75 3.49 -10.20
N LYS A 46 -14.94 4.59 -9.48
CA LYS A 46 -15.94 4.70 -8.40
C LYS A 46 -17.35 4.33 -8.85
N SER A 47 -17.76 4.76 -10.05
CA SER A 47 -19.08 4.44 -10.60
C SER A 47 -19.25 2.95 -10.87
N LEU A 48 -18.21 2.29 -11.35
CA LEU A 48 -18.18 0.84 -11.56
C LEU A 48 -18.24 0.08 -10.23
N LEU A 49 -17.38 0.45 -9.28
CA LEU A 49 -17.37 -0.16 -7.94
C LEU A 49 -18.71 -0.02 -7.23
N ARG A 50 -19.44 1.08 -7.46
CA ARG A 50 -20.77 1.30 -6.89
C ARG A 50 -21.85 0.39 -7.48
N ARG A 51 -21.74 -0.02 -8.74
CA ARG A 51 -22.68 -0.91 -9.42
C ARG A 51 -22.57 -2.35 -8.93
N ILE A 52 -21.42 -2.74 -8.41
CA ILE A 52 -21.18 -4.10 -7.91
C ILE A 52 -21.83 -4.24 -6.52
N PRO A 53 -22.65 -5.27 -6.29
CA PRO A 53 -23.15 -5.58 -4.95
C PRO A 53 -22.00 -5.73 -3.95
N PRO A 54 -22.09 -5.14 -2.75
CA PRO A 54 -20.94 -5.09 -1.84
C PRO A 54 -20.44 -6.47 -1.40
N GLN A 55 -21.32 -7.46 -1.25
CA GLN A 55 -20.91 -8.84 -0.91
C GLN A 55 -20.10 -9.47 -2.05
N LEU A 56 -20.56 -9.31 -3.29
CA LEU A 56 -19.86 -9.82 -4.48
C LEU A 56 -18.53 -9.10 -4.67
N GLY A 57 -18.52 -7.77 -4.53
CA GLY A 57 -17.30 -6.98 -4.62
C GLY A 57 -16.27 -7.36 -3.57
N LEU A 58 -16.71 -7.62 -2.33
CA LEU A 58 -15.86 -8.10 -1.24
C LEU A 58 -15.24 -9.46 -1.59
N ALA A 59 -16.07 -10.44 -2.00
CA ALA A 59 -15.62 -11.77 -2.35
C ALA A 59 -14.62 -11.76 -3.53
N LEU A 60 -14.95 -11.01 -4.59
CA LEU A 60 -14.07 -10.87 -5.77
C LEU A 60 -12.74 -10.20 -5.41
N SER A 61 -12.77 -9.13 -4.60
CA SER A 61 -11.54 -8.43 -4.22
C SER A 61 -10.63 -9.32 -3.37
N ILE A 62 -11.18 -10.09 -2.44
CA ILE A 62 -10.41 -11.06 -1.66
C ILE A 62 -9.86 -12.17 -2.56
N ALA A 63 -10.69 -12.74 -3.44
CA ALA A 63 -10.27 -13.81 -4.35
C ALA A 63 -9.14 -13.35 -5.28
N LEU A 64 -9.24 -12.14 -5.85
CA LEU A 64 -8.20 -11.55 -6.70
C LEU A 64 -6.93 -11.22 -5.91
N PHE A 65 -7.06 -10.73 -4.69
CA PHE A 65 -5.91 -10.54 -3.81
C PHE A 65 -5.17 -11.85 -3.55
N MET A 66 -5.91 -12.91 -3.19
CA MET A 66 -5.33 -14.23 -2.94
C MET A 66 -4.67 -14.81 -4.20
N LEU A 67 -5.34 -14.73 -5.36
CA LEU A 67 -4.80 -15.23 -6.62
C LEU A 67 -3.52 -14.51 -7.06
N LEU A 68 -3.42 -13.20 -6.81
CA LEU A 68 -2.31 -12.37 -7.23
C LEU A 68 -1.28 -12.13 -6.11
N ARG A 69 -1.43 -12.79 -4.97
CA ARG A 69 -0.59 -12.56 -3.79
C ARG A 69 0.89 -12.68 -4.09
N ASP A 70 1.26 -13.70 -4.82
CA ASP A 70 2.65 -14.07 -5.09
C ASP A 70 3.11 -13.63 -6.50
N VAL A 71 2.38 -12.67 -7.12
CA VAL A 71 2.70 -12.16 -8.45
C VAL A 71 4.11 -11.52 -8.51
N ASN A 72 4.54 -10.93 -7.40
CA ASN A 72 5.87 -10.32 -7.28
C ASN A 72 7.01 -11.35 -7.27
N ASP A 73 6.69 -12.61 -6.97
CA ASP A 73 7.62 -13.75 -6.97
C ASP A 73 7.59 -14.51 -8.31
N GLY A 74 6.91 -13.95 -9.31
CA GLY A 74 6.87 -14.48 -10.68
C GLY A 74 5.84 -15.59 -10.91
N PHE A 75 4.83 -15.75 -10.06
CA PHE A 75 3.76 -16.71 -10.29
C PHE A 75 2.39 -16.25 -9.76
N LEU A 76 1.33 -16.81 -10.37
CA LEU A 76 -0.02 -16.73 -9.82
C LEU A 76 -0.17 -17.81 -8.75
N GLY A 77 -0.70 -17.41 -7.59
CA GLY A 77 -0.92 -18.35 -6.52
C GLY A 77 -0.99 -17.71 -5.15
N PHE A 78 -1.00 -18.55 -4.12
CA PHE A 78 -1.09 -18.13 -2.74
C PHE A 78 -0.32 -19.12 -1.83
N GLU A 79 0.59 -18.61 -1.02
CA GLU A 79 1.33 -19.35 0.02
C GLU A 79 1.92 -20.71 -0.46
N GLY A 80 2.62 -20.69 -1.61
CA GLY A 80 3.28 -21.88 -2.16
C GLY A 80 2.45 -22.70 -3.14
N VAL A 81 1.16 -22.41 -3.33
CA VAL A 81 0.34 -23.00 -4.38
C VAL A 81 0.58 -22.24 -5.68
N ARG A 82 1.43 -22.75 -6.55
CA ARG A 82 1.74 -22.17 -7.86
C ARG A 82 0.75 -22.63 -8.90
N ILE A 83 -0.06 -21.72 -9.43
CA ILE A 83 -1.06 -22.02 -10.47
C ILE A 83 -0.44 -21.85 -11.86
N ALA A 84 0.25 -20.74 -12.08
CA ALA A 84 0.90 -20.42 -13.35
C ALA A 84 2.12 -19.53 -13.12
N ALA A 85 3.17 -19.73 -13.92
CA ALA A 85 4.31 -18.82 -13.93
C ALA A 85 3.98 -17.57 -14.74
N ILE A 86 4.50 -16.43 -14.28
CA ILE A 86 4.38 -15.14 -14.95
C ILE A 86 5.79 -14.70 -15.32
N PRO A 87 6.02 -14.15 -16.52
CA PRO A 87 7.33 -13.63 -16.89
C PRO A 87 7.70 -12.43 -16.01
N ASP A 88 8.98 -12.30 -15.72
CA ASP A 88 9.55 -11.16 -15.02
C ASP A 88 9.26 -9.86 -15.78
N GLY A 89 9.16 -8.77 -15.05
CA GLY A 89 9.03 -7.44 -15.64
C GLY A 89 10.30 -7.01 -16.38
N THR A 90 10.16 -6.03 -17.25
CA THR A 90 11.26 -5.54 -18.09
C THR A 90 11.78 -4.18 -17.65
N ASP A 91 10.97 -3.41 -16.93
CA ASP A 91 11.23 -2.02 -16.58
C ASP A 91 10.60 -1.58 -15.24
N TRP A 92 10.89 -0.34 -14.87
CA TRP A 92 10.37 0.26 -13.65
C TRP A 92 8.84 0.41 -13.64
N PHE A 93 8.21 0.53 -14.81
CA PHE A 93 6.75 0.63 -14.90
C PHE A 93 6.09 -0.70 -14.57
N THR A 94 6.65 -1.81 -15.05
CA THR A 94 6.17 -3.16 -14.70
C THR A 94 6.36 -3.44 -13.22
N ALA A 95 7.43 -2.93 -12.59
CA ALA A 95 7.61 -3.01 -11.15
C ALA A 95 6.49 -2.27 -10.38
N VAL A 96 6.04 -1.10 -10.84
CA VAL A 96 4.90 -0.39 -10.22
C VAL A 96 3.62 -1.24 -10.25
N LEU A 97 3.41 -2.00 -11.32
CA LEU A 97 2.26 -2.89 -11.45
C LEU A 97 2.35 -4.15 -10.58
N GLY A 98 3.55 -4.62 -10.26
CA GLY A 98 3.76 -5.84 -9.48
C GLY A 98 4.64 -6.88 -10.16
N PHE A 99 5.25 -6.52 -11.29
CA PHE A 99 6.16 -7.38 -12.05
C PHE A 99 7.58 -6.78 -12.02
N PRO A 100 8.34 -7.00 -10.95
CA PRO A 100 9.67 -6.44 -10.85
C PRO A 100 10.63 -7.07 -11.87
N PRO A 101 11.56 -6.28 -12.47
CA PRO A 101 12.60 -6.84 -13.30
C PRO A 101 13.63 -7.60 -12.46
N PRO A 102 14.42 -8.51 -13.07
CA PRO A 102 15.48 -9.23 -12.37
C PRO A 102 16.47 -8.26 -11.69
N GLY A 103 16.81 -8.54 -10.43
CA GLY A 103 17.71 -7.70 -9.64
C GLY A 103 17.04 -6.45 -9.04
N PHE A 104 15.73 -6.30 -9.17
CA PHE A 104 15.00 -5.22 -8.50
C PHE A 104 15.07 -5.37 -6.98
N HIS A 105 15.38 -4.27 -6.30
CA HIS A 105 15.39 -4.23 -4.83
C HIS A 105 14.74 -2.95 -4.33
N SER A 106 13.89 -3.11 -3.32
CA SER A 106 13.26 -2.00 -2.61
C SER A 106 13.03 -2.41 -1.16
N SER A 107 13.38 -1.57 -0.21
CA SER A 107 13.22 -1.85 1.23
C SER A 107 11.76 -1.76 1.71
N ASP A 108 10.89 -1.07 0.95
CA ASP A 108 9.45 -0.96 1.21
C ASP A 108 8.74 -1.05 -0.15
N TYR A 109 8.35 -2.27 -0.55
CA TYR A 109 7.76 -2.51 -1.86
C TYR A 109 6.28 -2.89 -1.74
N PHE A 110 5.43 -1.97 -2.17
CA PHE A 110 3.97 -2.14 -2.25
C PHE A 110 3.51 -1.83 -3.67
N PRO A 111 3.64 -2.78 -4.61
CA PRO A 111 3.17 -2.57 -5.97
C PRO A 111 1.65 -2.48 -6.04
N LEU A 112 1.14 -2.06 -7.19
CA LEU A 112 -0.29 -1.90 -7.37
C LEU A 112 -1.03 -3.24 -7.24
N LEU A 113 -0.51 -4.29 -7.87
CA LEU A 113 -1.01 -5.65 -7.71
C LEU A 113 -0.13 -6.42 -6.71
N PRO A 114 -0.69 -7.13 -5.76
CA PRO A 114 -2.12 -7.43 -5.50
C PRO A 114 -2.83 -6.40 -4.59
N TRP A 115 -2.10 -5.44 -4.04
CA TRP A 115 -2.53 -4.57 -2.94
C TRP A 115 -3.74 -3.69 -3.27
N LEU A 116 -3.97 -3.36 -4.55
CA LEU A 116 -5.16 -2.62 -4.98
C LEU A 116 -6.45 -3.38 -4.65
N PHE A 117 -6.44 -4.71 -4.80
CA PHE A 117 -7.61 -5.52 -4.47
C PHE A 117 -7.85 -5.57 -2.97
N LEU A 118 -6.80 -5.61 -2.16
CA LEU A 118 -6.92 -5.49 -0.70
C LEU A 118 -7.46 -4.10 -0.30
N PHE A 119 -7.04 -3.04 -0.98
CA PHE A 119 -7.60 -1.70 -0.78
C PHE A 119 -9.10 -1.66 -1.11
N TRP A 120 -9.52 -2.26 -2.23
CA TRP A 120 -10.93 -2.33 -2.61
C TRP A 120 -11.76 -3.24 -1.69
N THR A 121 -11.16 -4.27 -1.10
CA THR A 121 -11.79 -5.06 -0.02
C THR A 121 -12.26 -4.13 1.11
N GLY A 122 -11.42 -3.18 1.54
CA GLY A 122 -11.80 -2.16 2.52
C GLY A 122 -12.95 -1.26 2.04
N VAL A 123 -12.97 -0.89 0.75
CA VAL A 123 -14.05 -0.09 0.15
C VAL A 123 -15.38 -0.86 0.18
N PHE A 124 -15.40 -2.13 -0.19
CA PHE A 124 -16.63 -2.94 -0.16
C PHE A 124 -17.07 -3.25 1.27
N LEU A 125 -16.12 -3.55 2.17
CA LEU A 125 -16.41 -3.79 3.58
C LEU A 125 -17.06 -2.57 4.24
N SER A 126 -16.62 -1.37 3.92
CA SER A 126 -17.22 -0.13 4.42
C SER A 126 -18.68 0.06 4.00
N ARG A 127 -19.08 -0.52 2.85
CA ARG A 127 -20.46 -0.47 2.33
C ARG A 127 -21.38 -1.53 2.95
N LEU A 128 -20.82 -2.55 3.58
CA LEU A 128 -21.57 -3.59 4.29
C LEU A 128 -21.89 -3.20 5.74
N ARG A 129 -21.24 -2.15 6.25
CA ARG A 129 -21.52 -1.67 7.62
C ARG A 129 -22.94 -1.12 7.74
N PRO A 130 -23.69 -1.54 8.75
CA PRO A 130 -24.95 -0.89 9.09
C PRO A 130 -24.69 0.56 9.52
N GLU A 131 -25.55 1.49 9.11
CA GLU A 131 -25.44 2.94 9.39
C GLU A 131 -25.47 3.30 10.89
N ARG A 132 -25.75 2.34 11.77
CA ARG A 132 -26.01 2.54 13.21
C ARG A 132 -24.91 2.06 14.18
N ASP A 133 -23.71 1.78 13.73
CA ASP A 133 -22.61 1.44 14.65
C ASP A 133 -22.00 2.69 15.30
N ASP A 134 -22.80 3.39 16.11
CA ASP A 134 -22.38 4.55 16.92
C ASP A 134 -21.22 4.23 17.87
N LEU A 135 -21.06 2.96 18.28
CA LEU A 135 -19.99 2.51 19.16
C LEU A 135 -18.60 2.64 18.54
N LEU A 136 -18.48 2.38 17.23
CA LEU A 136 -17.21 2.50 16.48
C LEU A 136 -16.94 3.93 15.99
N LEU A 137 -17.95 4.81 16.06
CA LEU A 137 -17.84 6.21 15.65
C LEU A 137 -17.49 7.14 16.82
N ARG A 138 -17.43 6.64 18.06
CA ARG A 138 -17.02 7.46 19.22
C ARG A 138 -15.56 7.89 19.04
N PRO A 139 -15.29 9.19 18.89
CA PRO A 139 -13.94 9.68 18.73
C PRO A 139 -13.18 9.49 20.04
N ILE A 140 -12.17 8.64 20.02
CA ILE A 140 -11.19 8.59 21.11
C ILE A 140 -10.19 9.70 20.82
N PRO A 141 -10.11 10.76 21.65
CA PRO A 141 -9.39 12.00 21.31
C PRO A 141 -7.94 11.75 20.88
N LEU A 142 -7.23 10.87 21.58
CA LEU A 142 -5.84 10.52 21.30
C LEU A 142 -5.68 9.86 19.92
N PHE A 143 -6.47 8.82 19.63
CA PHE A 143 -6.40 8.12 18.33
C PHE A 143 -6.87 9.00 17.18
N THR A 144 -7.84 9.88 17.43
CA THR A 144 -8.30 10.84 16.42
C THR A 144 -7.22 11.87 16.10
N ALA A 145 -6.48 12.36 17.10
CA ALA A 145 -5.36 13.25 16.90
C ALA A 145 -4.20 12.56 16.14
N MET A 146 -3.84 11.35 16.54
CA MET A 146 -2.83 10.56 15.82
C MET A 146 -3.25 10.29 14.37
N GLY A 147 -4.51 9.96 14.13
CA GLY A 147 -5.04 9.73 12.78
C GLY A 147 -4.98 10.98 11.89
N ARG A 148 -5.19 12.18 12.44
CA ARG A 148 -5.06 13.45 11.70
C ARG A 148 -3.62 13.73 11.28
N HIS A 149 -2.65 13.30 12.08
CA HIS A 149 -1.21 13.52 11.88
C HIS A 149 -0.47 12.25 11.42
N SER A 150 -1.20 11.21 11.01
CA SER A 150 -0.64 9.91 10.64
C SER A 150 0.46 10.01 9.58
N LEU A 151 0.30 10.87 8.58
CA LEU A 151 1.32 11.11 7.55
C LEU A 151 2.61 11.72 8.14
N LEU A 152 2.48 12.69 9.04
CA LEU A 152 3.65 13.29 9.71
C LEU A 152 4.34 12.26 10.62
N ILE A 153 3.57 11.49 11.37
CA ILE A 153 4.10 10.42 12.23
C ILE A 153 4.84 9.39 11.38
N TYR A 154 4.26 8.99 10.23
CA TYR A 154 4.89 8.06 9.30
C TYR A 154 6.19 8.64 8.71
N LEU A 155 6.22 9.91 8.31
CA LEU A 155 7.42 10.53 7.75
C LEU A 155 8.51 10.75 8.82
N ALA A 156 8.11 10.99 10.06
CA ALA A 156 9.06 11.27 11.16
C ALA A 156 9.66 10.01 11.78
N HIS A 157 8.97 8.85 11.74
CA HIS A 157 9.43 7.66 12.46
C HIS A 157 10.75 7.11 11.91
N GLN A 158 10.96 7.08 10.61
CA GLN A 158 12.20 6.57 10.00
C GLN A 158 13.43 7.40 10.36
N PRO A 159 13.45 8.74 10.16
CA PRO A 159 14.55 9.58 10.60
C PRO A 159 14.80 9.49 12.11
N LEU A 160 13.73 9.39 12.90
CA LEU A 160 13.84 9.29 14.36
C LEU A 160 14.52 7.97 14.77
N LEU A 161 14.09 6.85 14.21
CA LEU A 161 14.70 5.53 14.46
C LEU A 161 16.18 5.52 14.03
N TYR A 162 16.49 6.12 12.88
CA TYR A 162 17.86 6.22 12.40
C TYR A 162 18.75 7.07 13.32
N ALA A 163 18.23 8.16 13.85
CA ALA A 163 18.93 9.01 14.81
C ALA A 163 19.14 8.34 16.17
N LEU A 164 18.21 7.46 16.59
CA LEU A 164 18.29 6.74 17.87
C LEU A 164 19.17 5.50 17.82
N MET A 165 19.34 4.89 16.64
CA MET A 165 20.09 3.63 16.46
C MET A 165 21.53 3.69 17.03
N PRO A 166 22.34 4.75 16.78
CA PRO A 166 23.68 4.85 17.35
C PRO A 166 23.71 4.94 18.89
N ALA A 167 22.66 5.50 19.48
CA ALA A 167 22.53 5.59 20.92
C ALA A 167 22.19 4.21 21.54
N VAL A 168 21.34 3.44 20.90
CA VAL A 168 20.96 2.09 21.32
C VAL A 168 22.15 1.11 21.19
N VAL A 169 22.89 1.20 20.08
CA VAL A 169 24.09 0.33 19.85
C VAL A 169 25.20 0.63 20.86
N LYS A 170 25.29 1.84 21.38
CA LYS A 170 26.28 2.18 22.43
C LYS A 170 25.88 1.72 23.83
N LEU A 171 24.61 1.35 24.03
CA LEU A 171 24.07 0.88 25.32
C LEU A 171 24.03 -0.64 25.44
N LEU A 172 24.21 -1.36 24.33
CA LEU A 172 24.33 -2.82 24.23
C LEU A 172 25.80 -3.24 24.13
#